data_e45a8a49bbbd6fb4c093ff65f4561f9b
#
_entry.id   e45a8a49bbbd6fb4c093ff65f4561f9b
#
_cell.length_a   1.000
_cell.length_b   1.000
_cell.length_c   1.000
_cell.angle_alpha   90.00
_cell.angle_beta   90.00
_cell.angle_gamma   90.00
#
_symmetry.space_group_name_H-M   'P 1'
#
loop_
_entity.id
_entity.type
_entity.pdbx_description
1 polymer ?
#
loop_
_entity_poly.entity_id
_entity_poly.type
_entity_poly.pdbx_seq_one_letter_code
_entity_poly.pdbx_strand_id
1 'polypeptide(L)'
;RQEKGKYIAKVKSGYQQLQDMITLFQKLDEAILVSNANTVIRTERGDMTVASAILLRSRMKETEKLSDTGKKDFEMQFLDELEQQYTSAVLSAKQENENLQRKADMMRQQMEGNSTISAAENKNTEDFLKQYVHENSVRVVDPLDLKNRLEEMKKQQKKLLKELDMKIKVSNALTYVEV
;
A
#
# COMPACT_ATOMS: atom_id res chain seq x y z
N ARG A 1 50.53 13.42 43.03
CA ARG A 1 49.77 12.23 43.50
C ARG A 1 48.28 12.55 43.73
N GLN A 2 47.92 13.70 44.34
CA GLN A 2 46.51 14.08 44.62
C GLN A 2 45.67 14.28 43.35
N GLU A 3 46.17 14.87 42.25
CA GLU A 3 45.45 15.10 41.03
C GLU A 3 45.09 13.79 40.31
N LYS A 4 45.99 12.80 40.30
CA LYS A 4 45.73 11.47 39.73
C LYS A 4 44.60 10.75 40.45
N GLY A 5 44.53 10.86 41.79
CA GLY A 5 43.49 10.30 42.60
C GLY A 5 42.12 10.93 42.27
N LYS A 6 42.06 12.26 42.18
CA LYS A 6 40.81 12.99 41.79
C LYS A 6 40.37 12.63 40.39
N TYR A 7 41.28 12.49 39.44
CA TYR A 7 40.94 12.07 38.07
C TYR A 7 40.35 10.66 38.04
N ILE A 8 41.00 9.69 38.70
CA ILE A 8 40.49 8.31 38.78
C ILE A 8 39.11 8.26 39.43
N ALA A 9 38.85 9.00 40.50
CA ALA A 9 37.54 9.06 41.15
C ALA A 9 36.48 9.64 40.23
N LYS A 10 36.80 10.72 39.47
CA LYS A 10 35.90 11.32 38.49
C LYS A 10 35.53 10.35 37.37
N VAL A 11 36.53 9.61 36.82
CA VAL A 11 36.29 8.61 35.77
C VAL A 11 35.41 7.47 36.27
N LYS A 12 35.68 6.94 37.48
CA LYS A 12 34.86 5.89 38.11
C LYS A 12 33.43 6.34 38.35
N SER A 13 33.27 7.54 38.91
CA SER A 13 31.92 8.12 39.12
C SER A 13 31.18 8.34 37.82
N GLY A 14 31.82 8.85 36.77
CA GLY A 14 31.19 9.01 35.45
C GLY A 14 30.82 7.69 34.79
N TYR A 15 31.65 6.66 34.94
CA TYR A 15 31.31 5.32 34.45
C TYR A 15 30.12 4.72 35.20
N GLN A 16 30.08 4.87 36.54
CA GLN A 16 28.92 4.40 37.32
C GLN A 16 27.65 5.11 36.93
N GLN A 17 27.67 6.43 36.76
CA GLN A 17 26.49 7.20 36.29
C GLN A 17 26.00 6.72 34.93
N LEU A 18 26.92 6.39 34.00
CA LEU A 18 26.55 5.84 32.70
C LEU A 18 25.87 4.48 32.83
N GLN A 19 26.40 3.59 33.68
CA GLN A 19 25.76 2.29 33.93
C GLN A 19 24.39 2.42 34.56
N ASP A 20 24.23 3.34 35.51
CA ASP A 20 22.94 3.60 36.17
C ASP A 20 21.92 4.14 35.15
N MET A 21 22.32 5.04 34.24
CA MET A 21 21.47 5.54 33.15
C MET A 21 21.06 4.43 32.18
N ILE A 22 21.99 3.55 31.80
CA ILE A 22 21.70 2.40 30.92
C ILE A 22 20.69 1.48 31.58
N THR A 23 20.87 1.18 32.86
CA THR A 23 19.94 0.33 33.63
C THR A 23 18.53 0.97 33.73
N LEU A 24 18.49 2.29 33.99
CA LEU A 24 17.22 3.02 34.02
C LEU A 24 16.52 3.00 32.68
N PHE A 25 17.26 3.20 31.59
CA PHE A 25 16.71 3.14 30.22
C PHE A 25 16.12 1.76 29.91
N GLN A 26 16.83 0.68 30.25
CA GLN A 26 16.33 -0.69 30.06
C GLN A 26 15.03 -0.96 30.83
N LYS A 27 14.96 -0.51 32.07
CA LYS A 27 13.73 -0.64 32.88
C LYS A 27 12.56 0.17 32.29
N LEU A 28 12.86 1.37 31.80
CA LEU A 28 11.85 2.21 31.13
C LEU A 28 11.31 1.56 29.85
N ASP A 29 12.19 1.01 29.02
CA ASP A 29 11.80 0.29 27.82
C ASP A 29 10.90 -0.92 28.14
N GLU A 30 11.29 -1.71 29.14
CA GLU A 30 10.49 -2.85 29.59
C GLU A 30 9.10 -2.41 30.10
N ALA A 31 9.05 -1.37 30.90
CA ALA A 31 7.80 -0.85 31.44
C ALA A 31 6.88 -0.29 30.33
N ILE A 32 7.43 0.37 29.30
CA ILE A 32 6.69 0.83 28.12
C ILE A 32 6.14 -0.37 27.33
N LEU A 33 6.94 -1.41 27.11
CA LEU A 33 6.51 -2.61 26.40
C LEU A 33 5.35 -3.30 27.13
N VAL A 34 5.45 -3.48 28.44
CA VAL A 34 4.39 -4.06 29.29
C VAL A 34 3.13 -3.19 29.24
N SER A 35 3.27 -1.88 29.37
CA SER A 35 2.15 -0.93 29.28
C SER A 35 1.44 -1.02 27.93
N ASN A 36 2.18 -0.99 26.82
CA ASN A 36 1.63 -1.09 25.47
C ASN A 36 0.94 -2.44 25.23
N ALA A 37 1.43 -3.53 25.82
CA ALA A 37 0.83 -4.87 25.70
C ALA A 37 -0.49 -4.99 26.46
N ASN A 38 -0.65 -4.25 27.55
CA ASN A 38 -1.83 -4.32 28.42
C ASN A 38 -2.87 -3.22 28.14
N THR A 39 -2.48 -2.11 27.54
CA THR A 39 -3.39 -1.01 27.22
C THR A 39 -4.17 -1.32 25.95
N VAL A 40 -5.50 -1.32 26.05
CA VAL A 40 -6.41 -1.61 24.92
C VAL A 40 -6.97 -0.30 24.37
N ILE A 41 -6.98 -0.19 23.06
CA ILE A 41 -7.64 0.88 22.30
C ILE A 41 -8.75 0.30 21.43
N ARG A 42 -9.86 1.03 21.31
CA ARG A 42 -10.96 0.66 20.42
C ARG A 42 -10.81 1.30 19.07
N THR A 43 -10.87 0.48 18.00
CA THR A 43 -10.77 0.93 16.60
C THR A 43 -11.97 0.43 15.79
N GLU A 44 -12.13 0.90 14.55
CA GLU A 44 -13.14 0.38 13.62
C GLU A 44 -12.98 -1.13 13.34
N ARG A 45 -11.78 -1.68 13.49
CA ARG A 45 -11.52 -3.14 13.37
C ARG A 45 -11.78 -3.91 14.67
N GLY A 46 -12.19 -3.23 15.73
CA GLY A 46 -12.40 -3.80 17.05
C GLY A 46 -11.35 -3.36 18.06
N ASP A 47 -11.39 -3.99 19.23
CA ASP A 47 -10.48 -3.72 20.33
C ASP A 47 -9.12 -4.40 20.06
N MET A 48 -8.04 -3.65 20.26
CA MET A 48 -6.67 -4.16 20.12
C MET A 48 -5.74 -3.50 21.12
N THR A 49 -4.63 -4.16 21.44
CA THR A 49 -3.60 -3.56 22.31
C THR A 49 -2.86 -2.44 21.58
N VAL A 50 -2.31 -1.50 22.34
CA VAL A 50 -1.46 -0.43 21.79
C VAL A 50 -0.26 -1.02 21.05
N ALA A 51 0.34 -2.10 21.59
CA ALA A 51 1.42 -2.81 20.91
C ALA A 51 1.00 -3.34 19.51
N SER A 52 -0.19 -3.97 19.42
CA SER A 52 -0.74 -4.45 18.15
C SER A 52 -1.05 -3.31 17.19
N ALA A 53 -1.58 -2.20 17.70
CA ALA A 53 -1.86 -1.02 16.90
C ALA A 53 -0.59 -0.37 16.32
N ILE A 54 0.47 -0.28 17.11
CA ILE A 54 1.78 0.22 16.67
C ILE A 54 2.35 -0.67 15.56
N LEU A 55 2.29 -1.99 15.74
CA LEU A 55 2.76 -2.94 14.73
C LEU A 55 1.96 -2.86 13.44
N LEU A 56 0.62 -2.81 13.53
CA LEU A 56 -0.27 -2.67 12.37
C LEU A 56 0.01 -1.36 11.62
N ARG A 57 0.09 -0.24 12.36
CA ARG A 57 0.43 1.07 11.80
C ARG A 57 1.76 1.06 11.07
N SER A 58 2.78 0.44 11.65
CA SER A 58 4.10 0.31 11.03
C SER A 58 4.00 -0.42 9.70
N ARG A 59 3.38 -1.60 9.68
CA ARG A 59 3.17 -2.40 8.46
C ARG A 59 2.40 -1.66 7.38
N MET A 60 1.41 -0.84 7.76
CA MET A 60 0.64 -0.04 6.81
C MET A 60 1.40 1.16 6.24
N LYS A 61 2.36 1.73 7.00
CA LYS A 61 3.20 2.85 6.53
C LYS A 61 4.34 2.43 5.62
N GLU A 62 4.71 1.17 5.65
CA GLU A 62 5.89 0.63 4.96
C GLU A 62 5.69 0.33 3.47
N THR A 63 4.63 0.86 2.85
CA THR A 63 4.40 0.71 1.41
C THR A 63 5.47 1.38 0.53
N GLU A 64 6.31 2.27 1.08
CA GLU A 64 7.31 3.00 0.28
C GLU A 64 8.78 2.68 0.61
N LYS A 65 9.08 2.05 1.74
CA LYS A 65 10.48 1.70 2.11
C LYS A 65 10.51 0.31 2.72
N LEU A 66 11.48 -0.52 2.28
CA LEU A 66 11.77 -1.79 2.93
C LEU A 66 11.92 -1.55 4.44
N SER A 67 10.96 -2.03 5.18
CA SER A 67 10.96 -1.94 6.62
C SER A 67 11.99 -2.90 7.21
N ASP A 68 12.53 -2.51 8.36
CA ASP A 68 13.42 -3.33 9.19
C ASP A 68 12.78 -4.68 9.60
N THR A 69 11.45 -4.79 9.54
CA THR A 69 10.71 -6.03 9.83
C THR A 69 10.36 -6.87 8.61
N GLY A 70 10.54 -6.33 7.40
CA GLY A 70 10.39 -7.05 6.12
C GLY A 70 8.98 -7.58 5.81
N LYS A 71 7.96 -7.22 6.59
CA LYS A 71 6.60 -7.76 6.45
C LYS A 71 5.60 -6.63 6.23
N LYS A 72 5.21 -6.43 4.97
CA LYS A 72 4.00 -5.64 4.66
C LYS A 72 2.77 -6.28 5.30
N ASP A 73 1.75 -5.47 5.58
CA ASP A 73 0.45 -6.01 5.96
C ASP A 73 -0.10 -6.88 4.82
N PHE A 74 -0.58 -8.08 5.16
CA PHE A 74 -1.05 -9.07 4.18
C PHE A 74 -2.20 -8.51 3.31
N GLU A 75 -3.10 -7.72 3.90
CA GLU A 75 -4.19 -7.09 3.19
C GLU A 75 -3.70 -6.06 2.16
N MET A 76 -2.63 -5.31 2.48
CA MET A 76 -2.00 -4.40 1.53
C MET A 76 -1.35 -5.13 0.36
N GLN A 77 -0.65 -6.24 0.63
CA GLN A 77 -0.05 -7.06 -0.43
C GLN A 77 -1.13 -7.63 -1.36
N PHE A 78 -2.21 -8.11 -0.78
CA PHE A 78 -3.34 -8.65 -1.54
C PHE A 78 -4.00 -7.59 -2.43
N LEU A 79 -4.17 -6.37 -1.91
CA LEU A 79 -4.71 -5.25 -2.69
C LEU A 79 -3.79 -4.83 -3.85
N ASP A 80 -2.49 -4.74 -3.58
CA ASP A 80 -1.50 -4.39 -4.60
C ASP A 80 -1.50 -5.44 -5.72
N GLU A 81 -1.58 -6.72 -5.38
CA GLU A 81 -1.64 -7.83 -6.34
C GLU A 81 -2.91 -7.79 -7.18
N LEU A 82 -4.08 -7.62 -6.55
CA LEU A 82 -5.34 -7.49 -7.27
C LEU A 82 -5.36 -6.28 -8.21
N GLU A 83 -4.82 -5.15 -7.76
CA GLU A 83 -4.72 -3.95 -8.59
C GLU A 83 -3.82 -4.16 -9.80
N GLN A 84 -2.67 -4.81 -9.60
CA GLN A 84 -1.75 -5.13 -10.70
C GLN A 84 -2.42 -6.05 -11.72
N GLN A 85 -3.10 -7.10 -11.28
CA GLN A 85 -3.80 -8.04 -12.15
C GLN A 85 -4.92 -7.34 -12.93
N TYR A 86 -5.73 -6.54 -12.25
CA TYR A 86 -6.81 -5.78 -12.91
C TYR A 86 -6.27 -4.78 -13.93
N THR A 87 -5.26 -4.00 -13.55
CA THR A 87 -4.62 -3.00 -14.44
C THR A 87 -3.97 -3.67 -15.65
N SER A 88 -3.30 -4.81 -15.44
CA SER A 88 -2.70 -5.59 -16.51
C SER A 88 -3.75 -6.10 -17.51
N ALA A 89 -4.86 -6.64 -17.01
CA ALA A 89 -5.96 -7.10 -17.84
C ALA A 89 -6.58 -5.96 -18.69
N VAL A 90 -6.80 -4.80 -18.06
CA VAL A 90 -7.32 -3.61 -18.76
C VAL A 90 -6.34 -3.12 -19.84
N LEU A 91 -5.06 -3.09 -19.53
CA LEU A 91 -4.02 -2.67 -20.48
C LEU A 91 -3.91 -3.64 -21.65
N SER A 92 -3.94 -4.95 -21.39
CA SER A 92 -3.92 -5.98 -22.42
C SER A 92 -5.12 -5.85 -23.36
N ALA A 93 -6.33 -5.75 -22.82
CA ALA A 93 -7.53 -5.56 -23.62
C ALA A 93 -7.47 -4.28 -24.49
N LYS A 94 -6.94 -3.19 -23.92
CA LYS A 94 -6.73 -1.95 -24.69
C LYS A 94 -5.76 -2.14 -25.85
N GLN A 95 -4.61 -2.78 -25.60
CA GLN A 95 -3.62 -3.05 -26.65
C GLN A 95 -4.16 -3.97 -27.76
N GLU A 96 -4.92 -4.99 -27.40
CA GLU A 96 -5.57 -5.88 -28.37
C GLU A 96 -6.58 -5.13 -29.24
N ASN A 97 -7.40 -4.26 -28.65
CA ASN A 97 -8.35 -3.44 -29.39
C ASN A 97 -7.67 -2.40 -30.27
N GLU A 98 -6.56 -1.79 -29.85
CA GLU A 98 -5.75 -0.90 -30.70
C GLU A 98 -5.12 -1.65 -31.88
N ASN A 99 -4.67 -2.90 -31.66
CA ASN A 99 -4.17 -3.75 -32.74
C ASN A 99 -5.28 -4.14 -33.73
N LEU A 100 -6.48 -4.47 -33.19
CA LEU A 100 -7.65 -4.78 -33.99
C LEU A 100 -8.04 -3.58 -34.87
N GLN A 101 -8.05 -2.37 -34.32
CA GLN A 101 -8.35 -1.15 -35.06
C GLN A 101 -7.33 -0.92 -36.16
N ARG A 102 -6.03 -1.09 -35.88
CA ARG A 102 -4.97 -0.99 -36.91
C ARG A 102 -5.15 -1.99 -38.04
N LYS A 103 -5.56 -3.23 -37.71
CA LYS A 103 -5.88 -4.24 -38.74
C LYS A 103 -7.08 -3.82 -39.60
N ALA A 104 -8.13 -3.30 -39.02
CA ALA A 104 -9.29 -2.79 -39.73
C ALA A 104 -8.93 -1.63 -40.66
N ASP A 105 -8.07 -0.71 -40.21
CA ASP A 105 -7.59 0.41 -41.02
C ASP A 105 -6.73 -0.06 -42.21
N MET A 106 -5.87 -1.07 -42.03
CA MET A 106 -5.12 -1.69 -43.11
C MET A 106 -6.05 -2.38 -44.12
N MET A 107 -7.07 -3.11 -43.65
CA MET A 107 -8.08 -3.72 -44.52
C MET A 107 -8.82 -2.64 -45.35
N ARG A 108 -9.20 -1.52 -44.71
CA ARG A 108 -9.80 -0.38 -45.43
C ARG A 108 -8.89 0.12 -46.56
N GLN A 109 -7.62 0.39 -46.26
CA GLN A 109 -6.66 0.87 -47.28
C GLN A 109 -6.49 -0.11 -48.43
N GLN A 110 -6.47 -1.43 -48.18
CA GLN A 110 -6.38 -2.44 -49.22
C GLN A 110 -7.62 -2.50 -50.09
N MET A 111 -8.80 -2.30 -49.52
CA MET A 111 -10.06 -2.28 -50.25
C MET A 111 -10.19 -1.01 -51.13
N GLU A 112 -9.80 0.15 -50.58
CA GLU A 112 -9.82 1.44 -51.31
C GLU A 112 -8.76 1.54 -52.44
N GLY A 113 -7.61 0.88 -52.27
CA GLY A 113 -6.51 0.93 -53.23
C GLY A 113 -6.73 0.15 -54.53
N ASN A 114 -7.74 -0.71 -54.62
CA ASN A 114 -7.93 -1.66 -55.71
C ASN A 114 -9.04 -1.34 -56.71
N SER A 115 -9.86 -0.31 -56.49
CA SER A 115 -10.99 -0.02 -57.40
C SER A 115 -11.50 1.42 -57.32
N THR A 116 -12.03 1.95 -58.41
CA THR A 116 -12.98 3.06 -58.45
C THR A 116 -14.29 2.61 -57.79
N ILE A 117 -14.32 2.61 -56.46
CA ILE A 117 -15.42 2.08 -55.66
C ILE A 117 -16.60 3.08 -55.69
N SER A 118 -17.80 2.59 -55.93
CA SER A 118 -19.02 3.40 -55.83
C SER A 118 -19.33 3.79 -54.37
N ALA A 119 -20.06 4.88 -54.14
CA ALA A 119 -20.44 5.34 -52.80
C ALA A 119 -21.21 4.28 -51.98
N ALA A 120 -21.95 3.39 -52.63
CA ALA A 120 -22.68 2.28 -52.01
C ALA A 120 -21.72 1.16 -51.52
N GLU A 121 -20.69 0.84 -52.28
CA GLU A 121 -19.67 -0.16 -51.92
C GLU A 121 -18.80 0.34 -50.76
N ASN A 122 -18.46 1.62 -50.72
CA ASN A 122 -17.74 2.24 -49.59
C ASN A 122 -18.55 2.11 -48.28
N LYS A 123 -19.86 2.34 -48.33
CA LYS A 123 -20.71 2.20 -47.16
C LYS A 123 -20.76 0.76 -46.64
N ASN A 124 -20.89 -0.22 -47.55
CA ASN A 124 -20.91 -1.65 -47.16
C ASN A 124 -19.57 -2.07 -46.56
N THR A 125 -18.44 -1.57 -47.08
CA THR A 125 -17.10 -1.83 -46.52
C THR A 125 -16.93 -1.25 -45.12
N GLU A 126 -17.40 -0.01 -44.91
CA GLU A 126 -17.36 0.60 -43.58
C GLU A 126 -18.22 -0.15 -42.55
N ASP A 127 -19.43 -0.56 -42.95
CA ASP A 127 -20.33 -1.30 -42.05
C ASP A 127 -19.75 -2.69 -41.71
N PHE A 128 -19.13 -3.36 -42.66
CA PHE A 128 -18.39 -4.61 -42.46
C PHE A 128 -17.23 -4.43 -41.46
N LEU A 129 -16.39 -3.40 -41.64
CA LEU A 129 -15.25 -3.14 -40.79
C LEU A 129 -15.70 -2.76 -39.34
N LYS A 130 -16.76 -2.00 -39.20
CA LYS A 130 -17.35 -1.70 -37.89
C LYS A 130 -17.85 -2.96 -37.20
N GLN A 131 -18.55 -3.82 -37.91
CA GLN A 131 -19.02 -5.09 -37.40
C GLN A 131 -17.84 -6.00 -37.00
N TYR A 132 -16.81 -6.08 -37.86
CA TYR A 132 -15.61 -6.86 -37.58
C TYR A 132 -14.92 -6.39 -36.29
N VAL A 133 -14.73 -5.09 -36.10
CA VAL A 133 -14.15 -4.53 -34.88
C VAL A 133 -15.02 -4.81 -33.66
N HIS A 134 -16.33 -4.66 -33.80
CA HIS A 134 -17.26 -4.90 -32.69
C HIS A 134 -17.26 -6.38 -32.25
N GLU A 135 -17.30 -7.32 -33.19
CA GLU A 135 -17.37 -8.76 -32.91
C GLU A 135 -16.04 -9.31 -32.32
N ASN A 136 -14.91 -8.72 -32.72
CA ASN A 136 -13.58 -9.17 -32.27
C ASN A 136 -13.01 -8.32 -31.12
N SER A 137 -13.74 -7.30 -30.66
CA SER A 137 -13.27 -6.46 -29.56
C SER A 137 -13.22 -7.23 -28.24
N VAL A 138 -12.09 -7.07 -27.54
CA VAL A 138 -11.89 -7.68 -26.23
C VAL A 138 -12.40 -6.75 -25.13
N ARG A 139 -13.13 -7.29 -24.17
CA ARG A 139 -13.63 -6.56 -22.99
C ARG A 139 -13.22 -7.27 -21.73
N VAL A 140 -12.76 -6.51 -20.76
CA VAL A 140 -12.52 -7.04 -19.41
C VAL A 140 -13.87 -7.24 -18.74
N VAL A 141 -14.12 -8.47 -18.31
CA VAL A 141 -15.30 -8.81 -17.50
C VAL A 141 -14.92 -8.68 -16.04
N ASP A 142 -15.53 -7.77 -15.32
CA ASP A 142 -15.30 -7.52 -13.89
C ASP A 142 -16.56 -7.86 -13.07
N PRO A 143 -16.80 -9.17 -12.80
CA PRO A 143 -18.00 -9.61 -12.08
C PRO A 143 -17.99 -9.24 -10.60
N LEU A 144 -16.85 -8.84 -10.06
CA LEU A 144 -16.66 -8.46 -8.66
C LEU A 144 -16.66 -6.95 -8.45
N ASP A 145 -16.77 -6.17 -9.52
CA ASP A 145 -16.63 -4.71 -9.47
C ASP A 145 -15.31 -4.29 -8.78
N LEU A 146 -14.22 -4.93 -9.20
CA LEU A 146 -12.89 -4.79 -8.57
C LEU A 146 -12.43 -3.34 -8.55
N LYS A 147 -12.72 -2.59 -9.60
CA LYS A 147 -12.33 -1.17 -9.66
C LYS A 147 -12.86 -0.39 -8.46
N ASN A 148 -14.17 -0.43 -8.23
CA ASN A 148 -14.81 0.32 -7.14
C ASN A 148 -14.42 -0.25 -5.78
N ARG A 149 -14.33 -1.58 -5.66
CA ARG A 149 -13.90 -2.23 -4.41
C ARG A 149 -12.48 -1.85 -4.02
N LEU A 150 -11.53 -1.84 -4.96
CA LEU A 150 -10.15 -1.43 -4.69
C LEU A 150 -10.05 0.02 -4.21
N GLU A 151 -10.81 0.93 -4.84
CA GLU A 151 -10.87 2.33 -4.41
C GLU A 151 -11.42 2.47 -2.98
N GLU A 152 -12.49 1.72 -2.68
CA GLU A 152 -13.11 1.75 -1.35
C GLU A 152 -12.18 1.15 -0.28
N MET A 153 -11.56 0.01 -0.54
CA MET A 153 -10.60 -0.62 0.38
C MET A 153 -9.40 0.29 0.65
N LYS A 154 -8.85 0.95 -0.36
CA LYS A 154 -7.78 1.95 -0.19
C LYS A 154 -8.22 3.14 0.68
N LYS A 155 -9.46 3.60 0.51
CA LYS A 155 -10.04 4.66 1.34
C LYS A 155 -10.19 4.23 2.79
N GLN A 156 -10.69 3.02 3.03
CA GLN A 156 -10.84 2.44 4.36
C GLN A 156 -9.47 2.27 5.05
N GLN A 157 -8.46 1.81 4.33
CA GLN A 157 -7.09 1.69 4.86
C GLN A 157 -6.50 3.05 5.25
N LYS A 158 -6.65 4.07 4.40
CA LYS A 158 -6.20 5.43 4.75
C LYS A 158 -6.92 5.97 6.00
N LYS A 159 -8.20 5.67 6.15
CA LYS A 159 -9.00 6.05 7.32
C LYS A 159 -8.50 5.34 8.58
N LEU A 160 -8.31 4.03 8.50
CA LEU A 160 -7.77 3.23 9.60
C LEU A 160 -6.38 3.71 10.04
N LEU A 161 -5.48 4.00 9.09
CA LEU A 161 -4.15 4.52 9.41
C LEU A 161 -4.21 5.83 10.20
N LYS A 162 -5.08 6.76 9.79
CA LYS A 162 -5.30 8.01 10.53
C LYS A 162 -5.88 7.76 11.92
N GLU A 163 -6.82 6.83 12.03
CA GLU A 163 -7.41 6.44 13.31
C GLU A 163 -6.35 5.87 14.25
N LEU A 164 -5.51 4.93 13.78
CA LEU A 164 -4.42 4.35 14.55
C LEU A 164 -3.43 5.42 15.03
N ASP A 165 -3.02 6.35 14.14
CA ASP A 165 -2.13 7.46 14.51
C ASP A 165 -2.72 8.32 15.63
N MET A 166 -4.02 8.62 15.56
CA MET A 166 -4.71 9.39 16.59
C MET A 166 -4.86 8.63 17.90
N LYS A 167 -5.35 7.39 17.85
CA LYS A 167 -5.61 6.57 19.06
C LYS A 167 -4.33 6.24 19.82
N ILE A 168 -3.24 5.92 19.13
CA ILE A 168 -1.93 5.70 19.75
C ILE A 168 -1.44 6.97 20.42
N LYS A 169 -1.55 8.13 19.77
CA LYS A 169 -1.16 9.42 20.38
C LYS A 169 -1.95 9.75 21.64
N VAL A 170 -3.27 9.55 21.60
CA VAL A 170 -4.15 9.77 22.75
C VAL A 170 -3.79 8.79 23.88
N SER A 171 -3.62 7.52 23.57
CA SER A 171 -3.21 6.52 24.57
C SER A 171 -1.89 6.91 25.22
N ASN A 172 -0.87 7.27 24.46
CA ASN A 172 0.43 7.68 24.98
C ASN A 172 0.36 8.94 25.85
N ALA A 173 -0.57 9.85 25.55
CA ALA A 173 -0.76 11.07 26.36
C ALA A 173 -1.48 10.81 27.70
N LEU A 174 -2.25 9.73 27.78
CA LEU A 174 -3.05 9.40 28.96
C LEU A 174 -2.43 8.30 29.84
N THR A 175 -1.44 7.59 29.33
CA THR A 175 -0.81 6.45 30.05
C THR A 175 0.47 6.90 30.72
N TYR A 176 0.59 6.64 32.02
CA TYR A 176 1.78 6.86 32.82
C TYR A 176 2.46 5.53 33.09
N VAL A 177 3.78 5.54 33.08
CA VAL A 177 4.61 4.36 33.35
C VAL A 177 5.48 4.68 34.58
N GLU A 178 5.43 3.83 35.60
CA GLU A 178 6.29 3.92 36.78
C GLU A 178 7.52 3.02 36.58
N VAL A 179 8.71 3.53 36.98
CA VAL A 179 10.02 2.85 36.78
C VAL A 179 10.81 2.80 38.09
#